data_5e63908c2e0da8562c60397fcfc3fdea
#
_entry.id   5e63908c2e0da8562c60397fcfc3fdea
#
_cell.length_a   1.000
_cell.length_b   1.000
_cell.length_c   1.000
_cell.angle_alpha   90.00
_cell.angle_beta   90.00
_cell.angle_gamma   90.00
#
_symmetry.space_group_name_H-M   'P 1'
#
loop_
_entity.id
_entity.type
_entity.pdbx_description
1 polymer ?
#
loop_
_entity_poly.entity_id
_entity_poly.type
_entity_poly.pdbx_seq_one_letter_code
_entity_poly.pdbx_strand_id
1 'polypeptide(L)'
;MTALRRRLLAAAMLLSISLVRPVFAEDCVPLPSTVSPERLAALSRGFNADGWINGAPPSRALLQQLRKAGMSHVRLPVPAERVMPRFAATDERAATLRVLDSALKQLTSLGYSSSVDLHPGERFNRLHKDDPDAAMGEMQEAWRALAEVIRTHPADRIFAELLNEPDIEADRWQKEVETLAAFVRGLLPATTLIVGPVNWQRADSLPRFRPLADPDVVYAIHFYDPMVFTHQGHWDARDPLHDIMDLPYPINAGDPKVQALRQDLQARGAVKALAMLDTAIAAAKDKPGADRWLAPALAWQQQFSRPIIVNEFGVLKAGAPRQSRLRWLAEVTAYARAHCWGWAHWELAQGFGLVDAATGKPDPDVMRALLGAPGRLERSPAARGDR
;
A
#
# COMPACT_ATOMS: atom_id res chain seq x y z
N MET A 1 35.41 -63.73 37.76
CA MET A 1 34.09 -63.67 37.09
C MET A 1 33.61 -62.22 37.08
N THR A 2 33.82 -61.53 36.01
CA THR A 2 33.75 -60.07 35.87
C THR A 2 32.48 -59.67 35.08
N ALA A 3 31.60 -58.91 35.71
CA ALA A 3 30.36 -58.39 35.12
C ALA A 3 30.62 -57.04 34.43
N LEU A 4 30.40 -57.01 33.09
CA LEU A 4 30.59 -55.89 32.21
C LEU A 4 29.33 -54.98 32.26
N ARG A 5 29.41 -53.80 32.84
CA ARG A 5 28.34 -52.77 32.81
C ARG A 5 28.39 -52.00 31.51
N ARG A 6 27.40 -52.18 30.64
CA ARG A 6 27.13 -51.33 29.46
C ARG A 6 26.46 -50.01 29.95
N ARG A 7 27.10 -48.87 29.71
CA ARG A 7 26.50 -47.55 29.85
C ARG A 7 25.87 -47.16 28.49
N LEU A 8 24.56 -47.02 28.46
CA LEU A 8 23.81 -46.39 27.35
C LEU A 8 23.92 -44.87 27.53
N LEU A 9 24.60 -44.18 26.60
CA LEU A 9 24.56 -42.74 26.42
C LEU A 9 23.34 -42.41 25.57
N ALA A 10 22.32 -41.81 26.18
CA ALA A 10 21.22 -41.20 25.46
C ALA A 10 21.67 -39.81 25.02
N ALA A 11 21.86 -39.61 23.71
CA ALA A 11 22.10 -38.31 23.13
C ALA A 11 20.74 -37.56 23.00
N ALA A 12 20.52 -36.60 23.87
CA ALA A 12 19.39 -35.67 23.73
C ALA A 12 19.67 -34.69 22.59
N MET A 13 19.00 -34.86 21.50
CA MET A 13 19.01 -33.91 20.36
C MET A 13 18.12 -32.73 20.73
N LEU A 14 18.74 -31.64 21.20
CA LEU A 14 18.05 -30.36 21.39
C LEU A 14 17.68 -29.79 20.01
N LEU A 15 16.40 -29.91 19.65
CA LEU A 15 15.81 -29.21 18.50
C LEU A 15 15.77 -27.72 18.86
N SER A 16 16.70 -26.93 18.35
CA SER A 16 16.64 -25.47 18.42
C SER A 16 15.50 -24.98 17.53
N ILE A 17 14.33 -24.75 18.10
CA ILE A 17 13.23 -24.04 17.45
C ILE A 17 13.68 -22.60 17.37
N SER A 18 14.19 -22.17 16.20
CA SER A 18 14.40 -20.76 15.88
C SER A 18 13.04 -20.10 15.82
N LEU A 19 12.64 -19.44 16.89
CA LEU A 19 11.51 -18.52 16.89
C LEU A 19 11.84 -17.38 15.91
N VAL A 20 11.23 -17.44 14.72
CA VAL A 20 11.23 -16.34 13.78
C VAL A 20 10.44 -15.20 14.45
N ARG A 21 11.15 -14.22 15.00
CA ARG A 21 10.53 -13.01 15.55
C ARG A 21 9.85 -12.26 14.42
N PRO A 22 8.59 -11.80 14.59
CA PRO A 22 7.92 -10.97 13.60
C PRO A 22 8.73 -9.68 13.37
N VAL A 23 8.80 -9.25 12.11
CA VAL A 23 9.63 -8.15 11.61
C VAL A 23 9.34 -6.79 12.28
N PHE A 24 8.20 -6.63 12.94
CA PHE A 24 7.84 -5.42 13.70
C PHE A 24 8.51 -5.30 15.09
N ALA A 25 9.21 -6.33 15.58
CA ALA A 25 9.64 -6.39 16.98
C ALA A 25 10.73 -5.37 17.35
N GLU A 26 11.29 -4.61 16.41
CA GLU A 26 12.39 -3.68 16.69
C GLU A 26 11.99 -2.20 16.71
N ASP A 27 10.94 -1.79 15.98
CA ASP A 27 10.65 -0.37 15.75
C ASP A 27 9.35 0.15 16.40
N CYS A 28 8.39 -0.71 16.74
CA CYS A 28 7.10 -0.29 17.31
C CYS A 28 6.50 -1.30 18.29
N VAL A 29 5.56 -0.85 19.13
CA VAL A 29 4.72 -1.69 19.97
C VAL A 29 3.36 -1.87 19.28
N PRO A 30 3.02 -3.08 18.78
CA PRO A 30 1.73 -3.32 18.16
C PRO A 30 0.58 -3.05 19.15
N LEU A 31 -0.46 -2.39 18.67
CA LEU A 31 -1.72 -2.28 19.41
C LEU A 31 -2.39 -3.66 19.48
N PRO A 32 -3.18 -3.94 20.53
CA PRO A 32 -4.04 -5.12 20.55
C PRO A 32 -4.88 -5.18 19.27
N SER A 33 -4.79 -6.30 18.56
CA SER A 33 -5.51 -6.50 17.30
C SER A 33 -6.08 -7.91 17.26
N THR A 34 -7.22 -8.05 16.60
CA THR A 34 -7.85 -9.33 16.30
C THR A 34 -7.25 -10.02 15.07
N VAL A 35 -6.54 -9.25 14.22
CA VAL A 35 -5.72 -9.80 13.12
C VAL A 35 -4.41 -10.29 13.72
N SER A 36 -4.01 -11.53 13.40
CA SER A 36 -2.81 -12.12 13.98
C SER A 36 -1.52 -11.37 13.64
N PRO A 37 -0.51 -11.38 14.52
CA PRO A 37 0.79 -10.75 14.26
C PRO A 37 1.46 -11.25 12.98
N GLU A 38 1.30 -12.53 12.64
CA GLU A 38 1.85 -13.13 11.42
C GLU A 38 1.20 -12.57 10.16
N ARG A 39 -0.12 -12.32 10.21
CA ARG A 39 -0.87 -11.68 9.13
C ARG A 39 -0.42 -10.25 8.94
N LEU A 40 -0.28 -9.49 10.03
CA LEU A 40 0.21 -8.10 9.95
C LEU A 40 1.67 -8.03 9.47
N ALA A 41 2.53 -8.94 9.94
CA ALA A 41 3.90 -9.04 9.44
C ALA A 41 3.98 -9.38 7.94
N ALA A 42 3.04 -10.15 7.43
CA ALA A 42 2.94 -10.47 6.00
C ALA A 42 2.70 -9.21 5.14
N LEU A 43 1.99 -8.20 5.66
CA LEU A 43 1.71 -6.92 4.99
C LEU A 43 2.80 -5.86 5.18
N SER A 44 3.86 -6.15 5.94
CA SER A 44 4.82 -5.14 6.42
C SER A 44 5.55 -4.36 5.33
N ARG A 45 5.87 -5.00 4.18
CA ARG A 45 6.71 -4.40 3.13
C ARG A 45 6.26 -4.90 1.78
N GLY A 46 5.54 -4.07 1.05
CA GLY A 46 4.94 -4.47 -0.21
C GLY A 46 5.18 -3.52 -1.37
N PHE A 47 4.69 -3.94 -2.51
CA PHE A 47 4.58 -3.13 -3.71
C PHE A 47 3.32 -3.52 -4.49
N ASN A 48 2.83 -2.58 -5.28
CA ASN A 48 1.75 -2.81 -6.21
C ASN A 48 2.33 -3.35 -7.52
N ALA A 49 1.80 -4.48 -8.00
CA ALA A 49 2.14 -5.03 -9.30
C ALA A 49 1.06 -4.64 -10.33
N ASP A 50 0.89 -3.32 -10.51
CA ASP A 50 -0.01 -2.78 -11.52
C ASP A 50 0.39 -3.24 -12.92
N GLY A 51 -0.58 -3.54 -13.75
CA GLY A 51 -0.36 -4.11 -15.07
C GLY A 51 -0.21 -5.64 -15.12
N TRP A 52 0.07 -6.34 -14.01
CA TRP A 52 0.21 -7.81 -14.06
C TRP A 52 -1.05 -8.50 -14.55
N ILE A 53 -2.18 -8.15 -13.97
CA ILE A 53 -3.47 -8.73 -14.39
C ILE A 53 -3.87 -8.26 -15.81
N ASN A 54 -3.32 -7.15 -16.26
CA ASN A 54 -3.48 -6.64 -17.63
C ASN A 54 -2.51 -7.27 -18.66
N GLY A 55 -1.75 -8.30 -18.28
CA GLY A 55 -0.89 -9.06 -19.19
C GLY A 55 0.58 -8.68 -19.19
N ALA A 56 1.03 -7.85 -18.23
CA ALA A 56 2.43 -7.47 -18.04
C ALA A 56 3.03 -8.07 -16.74
N PRO A 57 3.17 -9.41 -16.63
CA PRO A 57 3.69 -10.05 -15.45
C PRO A 57 5.18 -9.72 -15.24
N PRO A 58 5.61 -9.43 -13.99
CA PRO A 58 7.03 -9.31 -13.68
C PRO A 58 7.74 -10.66 -13.84
N SER A 59 9.03 -10.61 -14.21
CA SER A 59 9.81 -11.83 -14.30
C SER A 59 9.97 -12.51 -12.93
N ARG A 60 10.04 -13.85 -12.92
CA ARG A 60 10.32 -14.60 -11.70
C ARG A 60 11.63 -14.17 -11.03
N ALA A 61 12.64 -13.88 -11.83
CA ALA A 61 13.95 -13.40 -11.33
C ALA A 61 13.86 -12.06 -10.61
N LEU A 62 13.07 -11.11 -11.13
CA LEU A 62 12.82 -9.83 -10.47
C LEU A 62 12.10 -10.02 -9.13
N LEU A 63 11.06 -10.85 -9.10
CA LEU A 63 10.35 -11.16 -7.86
C LEU A 63 11.27 -11.80 -6.81
N GLN A 64 12.15 -12.73 -7.22
CA GLN A 64 13.14 -13.33 -6.33
C GLN A 64 14.13 -12.31 -5.77
N GLN A 65 14.59 -11.35 -6.59
CA GLN A 65 15.46 -10.25 -6.14
C GLN A 65 14.76 -9.36 -5.09
N LEU A 66 13.51 -8.96 -5.34
CA LEU A 66 12.72 -8.16 -4.42
C LEU A 66 12.43 -8.92 -3.12
N ARG A 67 12.10 -10.22 -3.20
CA ARG A 67 11.89 -11.07 -2.03
C ARG A 67 13.15 -11.18 -1.17
N LYS A 68 14.30 -11.40 -1.81
CA LYS A 68 15.61 -11.45 -1.15
C LYS A 68 15.99 -10.11 -0.51
N ALA A 69 15.59 -9.00 -1.12
CA ALA A 69 15.81 -7.66 -0.57
C ALA A 69 14.91 -7.36 0.66
N GLY A 70 13.89 -8.18 0.93
CA GLY A 70 13.04 -8.05 2.11
C GLY A 70 11.58 -7.67 1.84
N MET A 71 11.16 -7.60 0.57
CA MET A 71 9.72 -7.43 0.26
C MET A 71 8.95 -8.70 0.64
N SER A 72 7.82 -8.54 1.32
CA SER A 72 7.00 -9.65 1.84
C SER A 72 5.63 -9.75 1.18
N HIS A 73 5.15 -8.67 0.57
CA HIS A 73 3.78 -8.51 0.11
C HIS A 73 3.71 -7.97 -1.33
N VAL A 74 2.73 -8.45 -2.10
CA VAL A 74 2.40 -7.91 -3.42
C VAL A 74 0.90 -7.61 -3.46
N ARG A 75 0.55 -6.35 -3.71
CA ARG A 75 -0.83 -5.97 -4.03
C ARG A 75 -1.07 -6.16 -5.52
N LEU A 76 -2.14 -6.86 -5.86
CA LEU A 76 -2.56 -7.16 -7.22
C LEU A 76 -3.84 -6.39 -7.55
N PRO A 77 -3.76 -5.21 -8.19
CA PRO A 77 -4.92 -4.53 -8.72
C PRO A 77 -5.58 -5.38 -9.81
N VAL A 78 -6.80 -5.83 -9.56
CA VAL A 78 -7.63 -6.56 -10.53
C VAL A 78 -8.62 -5.59 -11.12
N PRO A 79 -8.52 -5.24 -12.44
CA PRO A 79 -9.45 -4.33 -13.06
C PRO A 79 -10.89 -4.83 -12.92
N ALA A 80 -11.71 -4.09 -12.15
CA ALA A 80 -13.05 -4.52 -11.74
C ALA A 80 -13.94 -4.84 -12.95
N GLU A 81 -13.90 -3.98 -13.98
CA GLU A 81 -14.68 -4.16 -15.19
C GLU A 81 -14.34 -5.45 -15.96
N ARG A 82 -13.15 -6.05 -15.73
CA ARG A 82 -12.75 -7.31 -16.38
C ARG A 82 -13.24 -8.56 -15.65
N VAL A 83 -13.83 -8.40 -14.47
CA VAL A 83 -14.40 -9.51 -13.69
C VAL A 83 -15.90 -9.33 -13.42
N MET A 84 -16.47 -8.19 -13.78
CA MET A 84 -17.89 -7.86 -13.65
C MET A 84 -18.68 -8.26 -14.91
N PRO A 85 -19.80 -9.00 -14.78
CA PRO A 85 -20.60 -9.44 -15.93
C PRO A 85 -21.13 -8.33 -16.84
N ARG A 86 -21.45 -7.20 -16.26
CA ARG A 86 -21.97 -6.00 -17.00
C ARG A 86 -20.96 -5.44 -17.98
N PHE A 87 -19.66 -5.59 -17.71
CA PHE A 87 -18.61 -4.89 -18.45
C PHE A 87 -17.73 -5.79 -19.31
N ALA A 88 -17.65 -7.08 -18.99
CA ALA A 88 -16.80 -8.03 -19.68
C ALA A 88 -17.54 -9.31 -20.05
N ALA A 89 -17.21 -9.86 -21.22
CA ALA A 89 -17.70 -11.15 -21.68
C ALA A 89 -17.17 -12.31 -20.82
N THR A 90 -17.84 -13.45 -20.87
CA THR A 90 -17.49 -14.62 -20.03
C THR A 90 -16.06 -15.13 -20.27
N ASP A 91 -15.61 -15.13 -21.51
CA ASP A 91 -14.25 -15.58 -21.90
C ASP A 91 -13.17 -14.58 -21.41
N GLU A 92 -13.43 -13.28 -21.47
CA GLU A 92 -12.55 -12.25 -20.93
C GLU A 92 -12.43 -12.36 -19.41
N ARG A 93 -13.57 -12.51 -18.72
CA ARG A 93 -13.58 -12.74 -17.26
C ARG A 93 -12.79 -13.98 -16.88
N ALA A 94 -13.04 -15.09 -17.59
CA ALA A 94 -12.31 -16.34 -17.37
C ALA A 94 -10.80 -16.20 -17.64
N ALA A 95 -10.41 -15.43 -18.65
CA ALA A 95 -8.99 -15.13 -18.93
C ALA A 95 -8.35 -14.34 -17.80
N THR A 96 -9.02 -13.31 -17.31
CA THR A 96 -8.56 -12.48 -16.17
C THR A 96 -8.36 -13.32 -14.91
N LEU A 97 -9.31 -14.19 -14.57
CA LEU A 97 -9.23 -15.07 -13.41
C LEU A 97 -8.10 -16.10 -13.54
N ARG A 98 -7.82 -16.62 -14.74
CA ARG A 98 -6.65 -17.50 -14.97
C ARG A 98 -5.31 -16.76 -14.76
N VAL A 99 -5.22 -15.49 -15.18
CA VAL A 99 -4.02 -14.69 -14.92
C VAL A 99 -3.84 -14.46 -13.43
N LEU A 100 -4.91 -14.13 -12.70
CA LEU A 100 -4.89 -13.99 -11.24
C LEU A 100 -4.42 -15.27 -10.55
N ASP A 101 -5.01 -16.42 -10.89
CA ASP A 101 -4.61 -17.73 -10.34
C ASP A 101 -3.12 -18.02 -10.56
N SER A 102 -2.63 -17.78 -11.77
CA SER A 102 -1.20 -17.93 -12.09
C SER A 102 -0.31 -17.00 -11.28
N ALA A 103 -0.72 -15.73 -11.09
CA ALA A 103 0.01 -14.75 -10.29
C ALA A 103 0.09 -15.20 -8.82
N LEU A 104 -1.03 -15.62 -8.23
CA LEU A 104 -1.09 -16.08 -6.84
C LEU A 104 -0.25 -17.35 -6.63
N LYS A 105 -0.27 -18.31 -7.56
CA LYS A 105 0.61 -19.49 -7.54
C LYS A 105 2.09 -19.09 -7.55
N GLN A 106 2.47 -18.19 -8.45
CA GLN A 106 3.85 -17.73 -8.57
C GLN A 106 4.30 -17.02 -7.28
N LEU A 107 3.51 -16.10 -6.75
CA LEU A 107 3.83 -15.34 -5.54
C LEU A 107 3.93 -16.25 -4.31
N THR A 108 2.97 -17.13 -4.11
CA THR A 108 2.99 -18.12 -3.01
C THR A 108 4.22 -19.01 -3.09
N SER A 109 4.60 -19.49 -4.29
CA SER A 109 5.79 -20.32 -4.50
C SER A 109 7.11 -19.59 -4.16
N LEU A 110 7.11 -18.26 -4.18
CA LEU A 110 8.24 -17.39 -3.82
C LEU A 110 8.17 -16.92 -2.36
N GLY A 111 7.16 -17.32 -1.59
CA GLY A 111 6.99 -16.96 -0.19
C GLY A 111 6.43 -15.56 0.03
N TYR A 112 5.77 -14.97 -0.96
CA TYR A 112 5.01 -13.73 -0.80
C TYR A 112 3.63 -13.99 -0.21
N SER A 113 3.10 -12.96 0.47
CA SER A 113 1.68 -12.77 0.67
C SER A 113 1.14 -11.84 -0.40
N SER A 114 -0.17 -11.93 -0.69
CA SER A 114 -0.79 -11.10 -1.73
C SER A 114 -2.11 -10.52 -1.26
N SER A 115 -2.39 -9.26 -1.57
CA SER A 115 -3.75 -8.72 -1.56
C SER A 115 -4.32 -8.73 -2.98
N VAL A 116 -5.52 -9.24 -3.11
CA VAL A 116 -6.33 -9.16 -4.32
C VAL A 116 -7.24 -7.97 -4.14
N ASP A 117 -7.03 -6.95 -4.94
CA ASP A 117 -7.72 -5.68 -4.89
C ASP A 117 -8.72 -5.57 -6.05
N LEU A 118 -10.00 -5.33 -5.75
CA LEU A 118 -11.01 -5.01 -6.75
C LEU A 118 -10.83 -3.55 -7.17
N HIS A 119 -10.16 -3.32 -8.30
CA HIS A 119 -9.71 -2.01 -8.75
C HIS A 119 -10.63 -1.42 -9.81
N PRO A 120 -11.53 -0.49 -9.46
CA PRO A 120 -12.51 0.05 -10.40
C PRO A 120 -11.89 1.01 -11.40
N GLY A 121 -12.43 0.99 -12.62
CA GLY A 121 -12.20 2.01 -13.63
C GLY A 121 -13.37 3.01 -13.71
N GLU A 122 -13.29 3.94 -14.68
CA GLU A 122 -14.27 5.02 -14.83
C GLU A 122 -15.71 4.52 -15.09
N ARG A 123 -15.87 3.40 -15.79
CA ARG A 123 -17.20 2.85 -16.13
C ARG A 123 -17.92 2.36 -14.87
N PHE A 124 -17.20 1.64 -14.00
CA PHE A 124 -17.77 1.20 -12.73
C PHE A 124 -17.98 2.38 -11.78
N ASN A 125 -17.04 3.32 -11.67
CA ASN A 125 -17.19 4.50 -10.82
C ASN A 125 -18.42 5.32 -11.18
N ARG A 126 -18.73 5.42 -12.49
CA ARG A 126 -19.97 6.06 -12.96
C ARG A 126 -21.21 5.28 -12.53
N LEU A 127 -21.22 3.97 -12.79
CA LEU A 127 -22.33 3.10 -12.32
C LEU A 127 -22.53 3.22 -10.80
N HIS A 128 -21.44 3.22 -10.04
CA HIS A 128 -21.48 3.29 -8.59
C HIS A 128 -22.08 4.59 -8.06
N LYS A 129 -21.92 5.70 -8.79
CA LYS A 129 -22.55 6.99 -8.49
C LYS A 129 -24.03 7.00 -8.87
N ASP A 130 -24.36 6.50 -10.06
CA ASP A 130 -25.66 6.66 -10.68
C ASP A 130 -26.68 5.58 -10.26
N ASP A 131 -26.24 4.33 -10.03
CA ASP A 131 -27.07 3.17 -9.68
C ASP A 131 -26.37 2.28 -8.66
N PRO A 132 -26.50 2.62 -7.35
CA PRO A 132 -25.82 1.89 -6.28
C PRO A 132 -26.21 0.42 -6.15
N ASP A 133 -27.48 0.09 -6.41
CA ASP A 133 -27.95 -1.29 -6.28
C ASP A 133 -27.36 -2.17 -7.37
N ALA A 134 -27.30 -1.65 -8.62
CA ALA A 134 -26.63 -2.33 -9.69
C ALA A 134 -25.11 -2.46 -9.45
N ALA A 135 -24.47 -1.42 -8.91
CA ALA A 135 -23.05 -1.46 -8.58
C ALA A 135 -22.75 -2.50 -7.49
N MET A 136 -23.58 -2.59 -6.43
CA MET A 136 -23.49 -3.61 -5.39
C MET A 136 -23.60 -5.02 -5.99
N GLY A 137 -24.56 -5.23 -6.89
CA GLY A 137 -24.72 -6.49 -7.60
C GLY A 137 -23.47 -6.89 -8.37
N GLU A 138 -22.87 -5.94 -9.12
CA GLU A 138 -21.63 -6.18 -9.88
C GLU A 138 -20.43 -6.47 -8.95
N MET A 139 -20.28 -5.77 -7.81
CA MET A 139 -19.25 -6.06 -6.81
C MET A 139 -19.41 -7.47 -6.23
N GLN A 140 -20.64 -7.88 -5.92
CA GLN A 140 -20.91 -9.23 -5.41
C GLN A 140 -20.60 -10.31 -6.45
N GLU A 141 -20.96 -10.12 -7.73
CA GLU A 141 -20.61 -11.05 -8.81
C GLU A 141 -19.09 -11.15 -9.02
N ALA A 142 -18.40 -10.00 -8.99
CA ALA A 142 -16.94 -9.98 -9.06
C ALA A 142 -16.31 -10.77 -7.91
N TRP A 143 -16.77 -10.55 -6.68
CA TRP A 143 -16.25 -11.25 -5.50
C TRP A 143 -16.61 -12.74 -5.48
N ARG A 144 -17.73 -13.18 -6.03
CA ARG A 144 -18.00 -14.63 -6.24
C ARG A 144 -16.92 -15.24 -7.11
N ALA A 145 -16.62 -14.62 -8.25
CA ALA A 145 -15.63 -15.12 -9.19
C ALA A 145 -14.19 -15.08 -8.62
N LEU A 146 -13.81 -13.99 -7.94
CA LEU A 146 -12.51 -13.87 -7.29
C LEU A 146 -12.35 -14.87 -6.13
N ALA A 147 -13.40 -15.11 -5.35
CA ALA A 147 -13.38 -16.05 -4.25
C ALA A 147 -13.20 -17.49 -4.72
N GLU A 148 -13.70 -17.88 -5.89
CA GLU A 148 -13.43 -19.19 -6.47
C GLU A 148 -11.94 -19.42 -6.71
N VAL A 149 -11.23 -18.40 -7.18
CA VAL A 149 -9.77 -18.45 -7.34
C VAL A 149 -9.08 -18.45 -5.98
N ILE A 150 -9.39 -17.49 -5.12
CA ILE A 150 -8.73 -17.28 -3.83
C ILE A 150 -8.79 -18.54 -2.95
N ARG A 151 -9.92 -19.23 -2.89
CA ARG A 151 -10.12 -20.46 -2.10
C ARG A 151 -9.20 -21.62 -2.50
N THR A 152 -8.61 -21.59 -3.69
CA THR A 152 -7.64 -22.61 -4.12
C THR A 152 -6.22 -22.38 -3.62
N HIS A 153 -6.00 -21.25 -2.91
CA HIS A 153 -4.71 -20.82 -2.36
C HIS A 153 -4.71 -20.83 -0.83
N PRO A 154 -3.52 -20.88 -0.17
CA PRO A 154 -3.43 -20.80 1.28
C PRO A 154 -4.03 -19.51 1.82
N ALA A 155 -5.08 -19.61 2.63
CA ALA A 155 -5.81 -18.44 3.14
C ALA A 155 -4.93 -17.50 4.00
N ASP A 156 -3.91 -18.03 4.67
CA ASP A 156 -2.93 -17.27 5.45
C ASP A 156 -1.99 -16.41 4.59
N ARG A 157 -1.99 -16.58 3.28
CA ARG A 157 -1.16 -15.84 2.32
C ARG A 157 -1.94 -14.83 1.50
N ILE A 158 -3.27 -14.87 1.51
CA ILE A 158 -4.10 -13.99 0.69
C ILE A 158 -4.89 -13.05 1.58
N PHE A 159 -5.06 -11.82 1.11
CA PHE A 159 -5.92 -10.78 1.65
C PHE A 159 -6.91 -10.35 0.57
N ALA A 160 -8.13 -10.02 0.97
CA ALA A 160 -9.18 -9.57 0.06
C ALA A 160 -9.47 -8.09 0.28
N GLU A 161 -9.05 -7.24 -0.64
CA GLU A 161 -9.31 -5.79 -0.61
C GLU A 161 -10.58 -5.50 -1.39
N LEU A 162 -11.63 -5.06 -0.67
CA LEU A 162 -12.99 -5.09 -1.15
C LEU A 162 -13.27 -4.16 -2.32
N LEU A 163 -12.72 -2.95 -2.31
CA LEU A 163 -12.79 -1.97 -3.40
C LEU A 163 -11.70 -0.93 -3.23
N ASN A 164 -10.96 -0.66 -4.29
CA ASN A 164 -10.01 0.44 -4.36
C ASN A 164 -10.74 1.78 -4.45
N GLU A 165 -10.30 2.76 -3.66
CA GLU A 165 -10.62 4.18 -3.78
C GLU A 165 -12.10 4.50 -4.03
N PRO A 166 -13.04 4.08 -3.17
CA PRO A 166 -14.44 4.39 -3.35
C PRO A 166 -14.67 5.91 -3.45
N ASP A 167 -15.26 6.37 -4.57
CA ASP A 167 -15.50 7.78 -4.89
C ASP A 167 -17.00 8.10 -4.85
N ILE A 168 -17.59 7.91 -3.67
CA ILE A 168 -19.00 8.18 -3.37
C ILE A 168 -19.14 8.86 -2.00
N GLU A 169 -20.37 9.14 -1.59
CA GLU A 169 -20.66 9.76 -0.30
C GLU A 169 -20.28 8.83 0.88
N ALA A 170 -19.72 9.39 1.96
CA ALA A 170 -19.13 8.62 3.05
C ALA A 170 -20.13 7.73 3.81
N ASP A 171 -21.31 8.24 4.14
CA ASP A 171 -22.32 7.48 4.89
C ASP A 171 -22.95 6.36 4.03
N ARG A 172 -22.99 6.56 2.72
CA ARG A 172 -23.41 5.56 1.76
C ARG A 172 -22.35 4.45 1.67
N TRP A 173 -21.07 4.80 1.49
CA TRP A 173 -19.99 3.83 1.46
C TRP A 173 -19.93 3.00 2.74
N GLN A 174 -20.11 3.62 3.90
CA GLN A 174 -20.14 2.88 5.17
C GLN A 174 -21.17 1.75 5.18
N LYS A 175 -22.39 1.99 4.67
CA LYS A 175 -23.45 0.97 4.58
C LYS A 175 -23.13 -0.09 3.53
N GLU A 176 -22.62 0.33 2.40
CA GLU A 176 -22.25 -0.56 1.29
C GLU A 176 -21.10 -1.49 1.67
N VAL A 177 -20.04 -0.96 2.30
CA VAL A 177 -18.89 -1.79 2.71
C VAL A 177 -19.23 -2.76 3.83
N GLU A 178 -20.12 -2.41 4.76
CA GLU A 178 -20.64 -3.32 5.77
C GLU A 178 -21.38 -4.51 5.13
N THR A 179 -22.21 -4.24 4.11
CA THR A 179 -22.94 -5.25 3.35
C THR A 179 -21.98 -6.12 2.51
N LEU A 180 -21.07 -5.49 1.80
CA LEU A 180 -20.09 -6.19 0.95
C LEU A 180 -19.13 -7.04 1.79
N ALA A 181 -18.66 -6.53 2.93
CA ALA A 181 -17.77 -7.26 3.82
C ALA A 181 -18.47 -8.53 4.38
N ALA A 182 -19.71 -8.41 4.83
CA ALA A 182 -20.49 -9.57 5.30
C ALA A 182 -20.67 -10.62 4.18
N PHE A 183 -20.94 -10.17 2.95
CA PHE A 183 -21.06 -11.04 1.79
C PHE A 183 -19.73 -11.76 1.46
N VAL A 184 -18.61 -11.01 1.38
CA VAL A 184 -17.28 -11.58 1.07
C VAL A 184 -16.81 -12.49 2.20
N ARG A 185 -17.08 -12.17 3.46
CA ARG A 185 -16.79 -13.04 4.60
C ARG A 185 -17.50 -14.40 4.48
N GLY A 186 -18.74 -14.43 3.99
CA GLY A 186 -19.44 -15.68 3.69
C GLY A 186 -18.76 -16.53 2.62
N LEU A 187 -18.12 -15.88 1.65
CA LEU A 187 -17.35 -16.55 0.59
C LEU A 187 -15.94 -16.97 1.06
N LEU A 188 -15.29 -16.15 1.88
CA LEU A 188 -13.88 -16.27 2.30
C LEU A 188 -13.75 -16.24 3.82
N PRO A 189 -14.22 -17.25 4.56
CA PRO A 189 -14.32 -17.21 6.02
C PRO A 189 -12.98 -17.12 6.75
N ALA A 190 -11.87 -17.54 6.12
CA ALA A 190 -10.52 -17.57 6.71
C ALA A 190 -9.57 -16.48 6.13
N THR A 191 -10.06 -15.60 5.25
CA THR A 191 -9.24 -14.58 4.59
C THR A 191 -9.42 -13.24 5.29
N THR A 192 -8.32 -12.59 5.68
CA THR A 192 -8.38 -11.23 6.22
C THR A 192 -8.83 -10.25 5.15
N LEU A 193 -9.82 -9.42 5.48
CA LEU A 193 -10.32 -8.39 4.57
C LEU A 193 -9.47 -7.13 4.68
N ILE A 194 -9.41 -6.35 3.60
CA ILE A 194 -8.85 -5.00 3.58
C ILE A 194 -9.94 -4.06 3.09
N VAL A 195 -10.15 -2.96 3.82
CA VAL A 195 -11.12 -1.92 3.47
C VAL A 195 -10.53 -0.53 3.71
N GLY A 196 -10.98 0.46 2.96
CA GLY A 196 -10.57 1.83 3.16
C GLY A 196 -11.75 2.81 3.15
N PRO A 197 -11.53 4.06 3.60
CA PRO A 197 -12.53 5.12 3.54
C PRO A 197 -12.74 5.62 2.11
N VAL A 198 -13.70 6.49 1.93
CA VAL A 198 -13.93 7.25 0.68
C VAL A 198 -12.81 8.27 0.41
N ASN A 199 -13.00 9.07 -0.65
CA ASN A 199 -12.10 10.16 -1.04
C ASN A 199 -10.69 9.62 -1.33
N TRP A 200 -10.62 8.63 -2.25
CA TRP A 200 -9.37 7.96 -2.65
C TRP A 200 -8.59 7.36 -1.47
N GLN A 201 -9.30 6.79 -0.51
CA GLN A 201 -8.74 6.18 0.71
C GLN A 201 -7.78 7.10 1.48
N ARG A 202 -7.98 8.42 1.45
CA ARG A 202 -7.12 9.38 2.12
C ARG A 202 -7.16 9.23 3.64
N ALA A 203 -6.01 9.47 4.27
CA ALA A 203 -5.85 9.37 5.72
C ALA A 203 -6.77 10.32 6.51
N ASP A 204 -7.09 11.50 5.97
CA ASP A 204 -7.99 12.49 6.56
C ASP A 204 -9.48 12.12 6.45
N SER A 205 -9.82 11.11 5.64
CA SER A 205 -11.18 10.56 5.55
C SER A 205 -11.43 9.43 6.54
N LEU A 206 -10.38 8.78 7.04
CA LEU A 206 -10.49 7.66 7.98
C LEU A 206 -11.22 8.02 9.30
N PRO A 207 -11.08 9.22 9.91
CA PRO A 207 -11.82 9.58 11.12
C PRO A 207 -13.36 9.52 11.01
N ARG A 208 -13.91 9.60 9.79
CA ARG A 208 -15.36 9.47 9.54
C ARG A 208 -15.77 8.04 9.23
N PHE A 209 -14.82 7.12 9.09
CA PHE A 209 -15.06 5.72 8.77
C PHE A 209 -15.14 4.90 10.07
N ARG A 210 -16.27 4.23 10.31
CA ARG A 210 -16.45 3.37 11.48
C ARG A 210 -15.84 2.00 11.23
N PRO A 211 -15.14 1.40 12.21
CA PRO A 211 -14.67 0.03 12.09
C PRO A 211 -15.84 -0.94 11.82
N LEU A 212 -15.60 -1.91 10.94
CA LEU A 212 -16.55 -2.98 10.70
C LEU A 212 -16.69 -3.87 11.94
N ALA A 213 -17.85 -4.51 12.10
CA ALA A 213 -18.10 -5.48 13.16
C ALA A 213 -17.21 -6.74 13.02
N ASP A 214 -16.78 -7.04 11.79
CA ASP A 214 -15.83 -8.12 11.51
C ASP A 214 -14.48 -7.82 12.17
N PRO A 215 -13.95 -8.72 13.02
CA PRO A 215 -12.69 -8.50 13.70
C PRO A 215 -11.46 -8.70 12.81
N ASP A 216 -11.55 -9.50 11.75
CA ASP A 216 -10.41 -9.87 10.88
C ASP A 216 -10.32 -8.94 9.66
N VAL A 217 -10.13 -7.64 9.94
CA VAL A 217 -10.07 -6.56 8.94
C VAL A 217 -8.88 -5.65 9.19
N VAL A 218 -8.13 -5.34 8.11
CA VAL A 218 -7.08 -4.32 8.05
C VAL A 218 -7.64 -3.11 7.32
N TYR A 219 -7.30 -1.90 7.79
CA TYR A 219 -7.79 -0.65 7.22
C TYR A 219 -6.74 -0.01 6.36
N ALA A 220 -7.06 0.17 5.08
CA ALA A 220 -6.15 0.72 4.09
C ALA A 220 -6.29 2.24 3.97
N ILE A 221 -5.16 2.91 3.83
CA ILE A 221 -5.09 4.30 3.40
C ILE A 221 -4.12 4.44 2.24
N HIS A 222 -4.40 5.41 1.35
CA HIS A 222 -3.48 5.86 0.31
C HIS A 222 -2.83 7.17 0.74
N PHE A 223 -1.57 7.33 0.44
CA PHE A 223 -0.83 8.50 0.85
C PHE A 223 0.04 9.07 -0.27
N TYR A 224 -0.36 10.25 -0.75
CA TYR A 224 0.35 10.99 -1.79
C TYR A 224 0.57 12.47 -1.43
N ASP A 225 0.30 12.86 -0.16
CA ASP A 225 0.44 14.26 0.24
C ASP A 225 1.90 14.68 0.48
N PRO A 226 2.24 15.90 0.06
CA PRO A 226 1.40 16.81 -0.73
C PRO A 226 1.40 16.44 -2.22
N MET A 227 0.23 16.26 -2.83
CA MET A 227 0.10 15.82 -4.24
C MET A 227 0.85 16.73 -5.23
N VAL A 228 0.98 18.01 -4.93
CA VAL A 228 1.77 18.95 -5.71
C VAL A 228 3.24 18.53 -5.85
N PHE A 229 3.76 17.76 -4.89
CA PHE A 229 5.09 17.16 -4.95
C PHE A 229 5.08 15.76 -5.57
N THR A 230 4.17 14.90 -5.14
CA THR A 230 4.20 13.48 -5.54
C THR A 230 3.74 13.26 -6.98
N HIS A 231 2.91 14.13 -7.52
CA HIS A 231 2.35 14.05 -8.88
C HIS A 231 2.84 15.18 -9.80
N GLN A 232 3.87 15.92 -9.42
CA GLN A 232 4.47 16.94 -10.29
C GLN A 232 4.96 16.31 -11.60
N GLY A 233 4.80 17.04 -12.70
CA GLY A 233 5.07 16.50 -14.04
C GLY A 233 4.05 15.47 -14.48
N HIS A 234 2.78 15.61 -14.05
CA HIS A 234 1.68 14.72 -14.39
C HIS A 234 1.60 14.49 -15.90
N TRP A 235 1.30 13.27 -16.31
CA TRP A 235 1.28 12.87 -17.74
C TRP A 235 0.15 13.52 -18.55
N ASP A 236 -0.97 13.90 -17.93
CA ASP A 236 -2.04 14.63 -18.61
C ASP A 236 -1.77 16.13 -18.56
N ALA A 237 -1.52 16.73 -19.73
CA ALA A 237 -1.27 18.16 -19.84
C ALA A 237 -2.47 19.05 -19.46
N ARG A 238 -3.66 18.48 -19.26
CA ARG A 238 -4.84 19.21 -18.76
C ARG A 238 -4.85 19.31 -17.23
N ASP A 239 -4.08 18.47 -16.55
CA ASP A 239 -3.95 18.50 -15.09
C ASP A 239 -2.97 19.62 -14.68
N PRO A 240 -3.34 20.49 -13.73
CA PRO A 240 -2.44 21.55 -13.25
C PRO A 240 -1.09 21.04 -12.72
N LEU A 241 -1.02 19.80 -12.23
CA LEU A 241 0.23 19.19 -11.74
C LEU A 241 1.25 18.93 -12.85
N HIS A 242 0.81 18.91 -14.11
CA HIS A 242 1.70 18.85 -15.28
C HIS A 242 2.67 20.03 -15.33
N ASP A 243 2.20 21.22 -14.96
CA ASP A 243 2.98 22.45 -14.99
C ASP A 243 4.01 22.57 -13.86
N ILE A 244 3.90 21.74 -12.85
CA ILE A 244 4.79 21.75 -11.68
C ILE A 244 5.94 20.78 -11.91
N MET A 245 7.18 21.28 -11.89
CA MET A 245 8.39 20.51 -12.15
C MET A 245 9.49 20.91 -11.18
N ASP A 246 10.37 19.97 -10.85
CA ASP A 246 11.55 20.19 -10.01
C ASP A 246 11.27 20.79 -8.62
N LEU A 247 10.03 20.65 -8.11
CA LEU A 247 9.66 21.06 -6.77
C LEU A 247 10.40 20.18 -5.74
N PRO A 248 11.24 20.76 -4.86
CA PRO A 248 11.95 19.98 -3.86
C PRO A 248 11.05 19.53 -2.70
N TYR A 249 11.49 18.46 -2.00
CA TYR A 249 10.88 18.02 -0.74
C TYR A 249 11.92 17.94 0.39
N PRO A 250 11.61 18.39 1.61
CA PRO A 250 10.36 19.07 2.01
C PRO A 250 10.20 20.44 1.34
N ILE A 251 8.93 20.85 1.15
CA ILE A 251 8.62 22.16 0.54
C ILE A 251 8.98 23.25 1.55
N ASN A 252 9.83 24.19 1.13
CA ASN A 252 10.23 25.34 1.94
C ASN A 252 10.04 26.64 1.14
N ALA A 253 9.25 27.56 1.64
CA ALA A 253 9.00 28.87 1.01
C ALA A 253 10.29 29.68 0.75
N GLY A 254 11.33 29.49 1.56
CA GLY A 254 12.63 30.16 1.41
C GLY A 254 13.56 29.49 0.40
N ASP A 255 13.23 28.31 -0.13
CA ASP A 255 14.06 27.62 -1.11
C ASP A 255 14.03 28.37 -2.45
N PRO A 256 15.21 28.74 -3.01
CA PRO A 256 15.28 29.44 -4.30
C PRO A 256 14.58 28.71 -5.45
N LYS A 257 14.56 27.37 -5.45
CA LYS A 257 13.86 26.57 -6.47
C LYS A 257 12.34 26.71 -6.34
N VAL A 258 11.81 26.72 -5.13
CA VAL A 258 10.37 26.94 -4.88
C VAL A 258 9.95 28.32 -5.33
N GLN A 259 10.78 29.35 -5.03
CA GLN A 259 10.51 30.72 -5.47
C GLN A 259 10.61 30.87 -7.00
N ALA A 260 11.61 30.27 -7.63
CA ALA A 260 11.74 30.31 -9.07
C ALA A 260 10.58 29.62 -9.79
N LEU A 261 10.16 28.45 -9.30
CA LEU A 261 8.98 27.75 -9.83
C LEU A 261 7.71 28.59 -9.69
N ARG A 262 7.52 29.22 -8.53
CA ARG A 262 6.38 30.10 -8.28
C ARG A 262 6.34 31.29 -9.25
N GLN A 263 7.48 31.93 -9.50
CA GLN A 263 7.62 33.03 -10.46
C GLN A 263 7.35 32.57 -11.91
N ASP A 264 7.86 31.40 -12.29
CA ASP A 264 7.63 30.81 -13.60
C ASP A 264 6.15 30.49 -13.85
N LEU A 265 5.49 29.84 -12.89
CA LEU A 265 4.04 29.57 -12.97
C LEU A 265 3.22 30.86 -13.10
N GLN A 266 3.61 31.92 -12.37
CA GLN A 266 2.97 33.24 -12.46
C GLN A 266 3.18 33.86 -13.84
N ALA A 267 4.41 33.84 -14.37
CA ALA A 267 4.75 34.41 -15.66
C ALA A 267 4.04 33.71 -16.83
N ARG A 268 3.86 32.40 -16.74
CA ARG A 268 3.12 31.58 -17.72
C ARG A 268 1.61 31.63 -17.59
N GLY A 269 1.09 32.29 -16.55
CA GLY A 269 -0.36 32.33 -16.29
C GLY A 269 -0.97 30.98 -15.86
N ALA A 270 -0.17 30.07 -15.29
CA ALA A 270 -0.61 28.76 -14.82
C ALA A 270 -1.35 28.88 -13.46
N VAL A 271 -2.50 29.56 -13.46
CA VAL A 271 -3.22 29.99 -12.25
C VAL A 271 -3.55 28.84 -11.31
N LYS A 272 -4.01 27.70 -11.83
CA LYS A 272 -4.39 26.54 -11.01
C LYS A 272 -3.16 25.89 -10.36
N ALA A 273 -2.10 25.68 -11.12
CA ALA A 273 -0.85 25.14 -10.60
C ALA A 273 -0.23 26.05 -9.53
N LEU A 274 -0.23 27.36 -9.77
CA LEU A 274 0.24 28.36 -8.80
C LEU A 274 -0.56 28.31 -7.50
N ALA A 275 -1.88 28.25 -7.58
CA ALA A 275 -2.75 28.16 -6.40
C ALA A 275 -2.49 26.87 -5.60
N MET A 276 -2.27 25.73 -6.26
CA MET A 276 -1.92 24.48 -5.61
C MET A 276 -0.55 24.56 -4.93
N LEU A 277 0.45 25.14 -5.59
CA LEU A 277 1.77 25.35 -5.00
C LEU A 277 1.71 26.28 -3.78
N ASP A 278 1.00 27.41 -3.86
CA ASP A 278 0.84 28.36 -2.75
C ASP A 278 0.13 27.71 -1.56
N THR A 279 -0.87 26.87 -1.79
CA THR A 279 -1.54 26.08 -0.76
C THR A 279 -0.57 25.13 -0.07
N ALA A 280 0.26 24.41 -0.83
CA ALA A 280 1.24 23.47 -0.29
C ALA A 280 2.35 24.21 0.51
N ILE A 281 2.81 25.37 0.03
CA ILE A 281 3.76 26.22 0.74
C ILE A 281 3.19 26.69 2.09
N ALA A 282 1.93 27.14 2.10
CA ALA A 282 1.25 27.56 3.34
C ALA A 282 1.12 26.37 4.31
N ALA A 283 0.73 25.20 3.80
CA ALA A 283 0.61 23.99 4.59
C ALA A 283 1.95 23.54 5.21
N ALA A 284 3.06 23.67 4.50
CA ALA A 284 4.38 23.26 4.96
C ALA A 284 4.96 24.11 6.11
N LYS A 285 4.44 25.34 6.35
CA LYS A 285 4.93 26.23 7.41
C LYS A 285 4.70 25.68 8.81
N ASP A 286 3.58 24.98 9.04
CA ASP A 286 3.16 24.59 10.38
C ASP A 286 3.79 23.28 10.84
N LYS A 287 3.85 22.29 9.98
CA LYS A 287 4.51 20.99 10.23
C LYS A 287 5.00 20.42 8.89
N PRO A 288 6.28 20.44 8.62
CA PRO A 288 6.84 19.73 7.47
C PRO A 288 6.74 18.21 7.71
N GLY A 289 6.54 17.45 6.63
CA GLY A 289 6.62 16.00 6.68
C GLY A 289 5.31 15.24 6.70
N ALA A 290 5.43 13.90 6.68
CA ALA A 290 4.30 12.97 6.63
C ALA A 290 3.42 13.01 7.90
N ASP A 291 4.00 13.31 9.06
CA ASP A 291 3.32 13.34 10.37
C ASP A 291 2.01 14.13 10.35
N ARG A 292 2.03 15.28 9.69
CA ARG A 292 0.85 16.14 9.61
C ARG A 292 -0.33 15.45 8.94
N TRP A 293 -0.04 14.77 7.84
CA TRP A 293 -1.06 14.21 6.96
C TRP A 293 -1.56 12.84 7.45
N LEU A 294 -0.68 12.08 8.12
CA LEU A 294 -0.99 10.75 8.64
C LEU A 294 -1.53 10.78 10.08
N ALA A 295 -1.39 11.89 10.80
CA ALA A 295 -1.89 12.04 12.17
C ALA A 295 -3.39 11.70 12.34
N PRO A 296 -4.32 12.05 11.43
CA PRO A 296 -5.72 11.65 11.55
C PRO A 296 -5.91 10.12 11.55
N ALA A 297 -5.17 9.41 10.71
CA ALA A 297 -5.22 7.95 10.67
C ALA A 297 -4.61 7.32 11.94
N LEU A 298 -3.54 7.90 12.47
CA LEU A 298 -2.96 7.46 13.74
C LEU A 298 -3.93 7.65 14.91
N ALA A 299 -4.59 8.81 15.00
CA ALA A 299 -5.59 9.07 16.02
C ALA A 299 -6.77 8.08 15.94
N TRP A 300 -7.23 7.78 14.72
CA TRP A 300 -8.24 6.77 14.49
C TRP A 300 -7.79 5.38 14.94
N GLN A 301 -6.56 4.97 14.59
CA GLN A 301 -5.99 3.70 15.03
C GLN A 301 -5.94 3.60 16.56
N GLN A 302 -5.51 4.66 17.23
CA GLN A 302 -5.43 4.70 18.70
C GLN A 302 -6.83 4.61 19.35
N GLN A 303 -7.82 5.25 18.74
CA GLN A 303 -9.20 5.23 19.22
C GLN A 303 -9.83 3.83 19.11
N PHE A 304 -9.63 3.15 18.00
CA PHE A 304 -10.35 1.92 17.69
C PHE A 304 -9.51 0.64 17.82
N SER A 305 -8.20 0.76 18.03
CA SER A 305 -7.25 -0.37 18.10
C SER A 305 -7.38 -1.30 16.87
N ARG A 306 -7.45 -0.72 15.67
CA ARG A 306 -7.54 -1.46 14.42
C ARG A 306 -6.24 -1.32 13.60
N PRO A 307 -5.78 -2.39 12.93
CA PRO A 307 -4.54 -2.33 12.14
C PRO A 307 -4.71 -1.50 10.88
N ILE A 308 -3.67 -0.74 10.53
CA ILE A 308 -3.61 0.09 9.31
C ILE A 308 -2.53 -0.43 8.36
N ILE A 309 -2.79 -0.26 7.06
CA ILE A 309 -1.80 -0.38 5.99
C ILE A 309 -1.84 0.86 5.10
N VAL A 310 -0.65 1.39 4.74
CA VAL A 310 -0.51 2.37 3.65
C VAL A 310 -0.27 1.58 2.37
N ASN A 311 -1.34 1.17 1.68
CA ASN A 311 -1.23 0.22 0.57
C ASN A 311 -1.07 0.86 -0.81
N GLU A 312 -1.08 2.20 -0.86
CA GLU A 312 -0.56 2.97 -1.98
C GLU A 312 0.16 4.22 -1.49
N PHE A 313 1.36 4.44 -1.97
CA PHE A 313 2.14 5.67 -1.82
C PHE A 313 3.29 5.66 -2.83
N GLY A 314 3.67 6.82 -3.31
CA GLY A 314 4.74 6.93 -4.29
C GLY A 314 4.97 8.37 -4.75
N VAL A 315 5.98 8.57 -5.58
CA VAL A 315 6.31 9.85 -6.19
C VAL A 315 6.61 9.64 -7.67
N LEU A 316 5.93 10.38 -8.54
CA LEU A 316 6.13 10.33 -9.98
C LEU A 316 7.56 10.75 -10.34
N LYS A 317 8.25 9.90 -11.11
CA LYS A 317 9.67 10.10 -11.44
C LYS A 317 9.94 11.27 -12.38
N ALA A 318 8.98 11.55 -13.28
CA ALA A 318 9.17 12.50 -14.38
C ALA A 318 9.44 13.92 -13.90
N GLY A 319 8.72 14.39 -12.86
CA GLY A 319 8.80 15.77 -12.40
C GLY A 319 9.64 15.95 -11.13
N ALA A 320 9.75 14.95 -10.28
CA ALA A 320 10.32 15.10 -8.95
C ALA A 320 11.86 14.96 -8.93
N PRO A 321 12.60 15.88 -8.25
CA PRO A 321 14.02 15.71 -8.01
C PRO A 321 14.31 14.40 -7.27
N ARG A 322 15.27 13.59 -7.79
CA ARG A 322 15.55 12.24 -7.27
C ARG A 322 15.77 12.20 -5.76
N GLN A 323 16.59 13.12 -5.22
CA GLN A 323 16.90 13.14 -3.79
C GLN A 323 15.68 13.48 -2.93
N SER A 324 14.81 14.37 -3.40
CA SER A 324 13.55 14.71 -2.75
C SER A 324 12.59 13.53 -2.75
N ARG A 325 12.49 12.81 -3.87
CA ARG A 325 11.71 11.57 -3.99
C ARG A 325 12.17 10.51 -2.99
N LEU A 326 13.48 10.23 -2.92
CA LEU A 326 14.04 9.25 -1.99
C LEU A 326 13.78 9.63 -0.52
N ARG A 327 13.90 10.91 -0.19
CA ARG A 327 13.61 11.42 1.16
C ARG A 327 12.15 11.21 1.54
N TRP A 328 11.23 11.55 0.66
CA TRP A 328 9.80 11.38 0.90
C TRP A 328 9.43 9.90 1.09
N LEU A 329 9.93 9.00 0.24
CA LEU A 329 9.70 7.55 0.37
C LEU A 329 10.23 7.01 1.71
N ALA A 330 11.43 7.43 2.11
CA ALA A 330 12.04 7.02 3.38
C ALA A 330 11.21 7.51 4.58
N GLU A 331 10.70 8.73 4.52
CA GLU A 331 9.88 9.33 5.58
C GLU A 331 8.57 8.57 5.78
N VAL A 332 7.84 8.28 4.68
CA VAL A 332 6.58 7.52 4.75
C VAL A 332 6.78 6.15 5.34
N THR A 333 7.79 5.40 4.87
CA THR A 333 8.05 4.06 5.41
C THR A 333 8.59 4.07 6.82
N ALA A 334 9.33 5.11 7.23
CA ALA A 334 9.76 5.30 8.62
C ALA A 334 8.56 5.55 9.54
N TYR A 335 7.61 6.40 9.11
CA TYR A 335 6.37 6.65 9.84
C TYR A 335 5.55 5.36 10.00
N ALA A 336 5.34 4.63 8.90
CA ALA A 336 4.62 3.35 8.92
C ALA A 336 5.26 2.35 9.90
N ARG A 337 6.58 2.20 9.87
CA ARG A 337 7.31 1.32 10.81
C ARG A 337 7.15 1.76 12.27
N ALA A 338 7.25 3.06 12.54
CA ALA A 338 7.11 3.59 13.91
C ALA A 338 5.74 3.33 14.53
N HIS A 339 4.72 3.12 13.71
CA HIS A 339 3.33 2.89 14.14
C HIS A 339 2.82 1.47 13.87
N CYS A 340 3.69 0.52 13.56
CA CYS A 340 3.35 -0.87 13.20
C CYS A 340 2.40 -0.99 11.99
N TRP A 341 2.46 -0.07 11.06
CA TRP A 341 1.69 -0.13 9.83
C TRP A 341 2.42 -0.91 8.76
N GLY A 342 1.69 -1.75 8.04
CA GLY A 342 2.14 -2.29 6.76
C GLY A 342 2.17 -1.22 5.69
N TRP A 343 2.88 -1.50 4.58
CA TRP A 343 2.88 -0.60 3.43
C TRP A 343 3.09 -1.34 2.10
N ALA A 344 2.56 -0.78 1.00
CA ALA A 344 2.84 -1.24 -0.35
C ALA A 344 3.08 -0.03 -1.28
N HIS A 345 4.30 0.06 -1.80
CA HIS A 345 4.71 1.15 -2.69
C HIS A 345 3.95 1.10 -4.03
N TRP A 346 3.42 2.21 -4.48
CA TRP A 346 2.91 2.40 -5.82
C TRP A 346 4.01 2.92 -6.71
N GLU A 347 4.53 2.20 -7.70
CA GLU A 347 4.24 0.82 -8.08
C GLU A 347 5.54 0.11 -8.57
N LEU A 348 5.45 -1.05 -9.19
CA LEU A 348 6.62 -1.86 -9.52
C LEU A 348 7.52 -1.22 -10.60
N ALA A 349 6.98 -0.83 -11.78
CA ALA A 349 7.80 -0.61 -12.96
C ALA A 349 7.41 0.58 -13.85
N GLN A 350 6.32 1.29 -13.55
CA GLN A 350 5.84 2.40 -14.38
C GLN A 350 6.35 3.77 -13.88
N GLY A 351 5.53 4.81 -13.93
CA GLY A 351 5.90 6.19 -13.64
C GLY A 351 6.41 6.45 -12.22
N PHE A 352 5.90 5.72 -11.23
CA PHE A 352 6.36 5.79 -9.85
C PHE A 352 7.40 4.71 -9.51
N GLY A 353 7.57 3.74 -10.38
CA GLY A 353 8.20 2.45 -10.21
C GLY A 353 9.47 2.37 -9.37
N LEU A 354 9.56 1.28 -8.61
CA LEU A 354 10.76 0.93 -7.86
C LEU A 354 11.83 0.23 -8.72
N VAL A 355 11.46 -0.17 -9.94
CA VAL A 355 12.38 -0.75 -10.92
C VAL A 355 12.96 0.37 -11.81
N ASP A 356 14.24 0.31 -12.04
CA ASP A 356 14.90 1.15 -13.02
C ASP A 356 14.54 0.69 -14.44
N ALA A 357 13.96 1.58 -15.24
CA ALA A 357 13.42 1.25 -16.57
C ALA A 357 14.52 0.83 -17.58
N ALA A 358 15.75 1.34 -17.44
CA ALA A 358 16.85 1.04 -18.35
C ALA A 358 17.44 -0.35 -18.10
N THR A 359 17.45 -0.79 -16.84
CA THR A 359 18.08 -2.07 -16.46
C THR A 359 17.09 -3.18 -16.16
N GLY A 360 15.82 -2.86 -15.95
CA GLY A 360 14.79 -3.82 -15.49
C GLY A 360 15.05 -4.38 -14.09
N LYS A 361 15.93 -3.75 -13.31
CA LYS A 361 16.32 -4.18 -11.96
C LYS A 361 15.77 -3.22 -10.90
N PRO A 362 15.59 -3.69 -9.63
CA PRO A 362 15.25 -2.81 -8.53
C PRO A 362 16.26 -1.66 -8.41
N ASP A 363 15.77 -0.41 -8.34
CA ASP A 363 16.60 0.76 -8.09
C ASP A 363 17.18 0.68 -6.67
N PRO A 364 18.50 0.58 -6.47
CA PRO A 364 19.09 0.34 -5.16
C PRO A 364 18.87 1.48 -4.18
N ASP A 365 18.74 2.73 -4.66
CA ASP A 365 18.49 3.87 -3.80
C ASP A 365 17.02 3.90 -3.35
N VAL A 366 16.10 3.58 -4.26
CA VAL A 366 14.68 3.44 -3.92
C VAL A 366 14.49 2.30 -2.93
N MET A 367 15.10 1.15 -3.16
CA MET A 367 15.05 0.02 -2.23
C MET A 367 15.60 0.40 -0.85
N ARG A 368 16.69 1.16 -0.79
CA ARG A 368 17.26 1.67 0.46
C ARG A 368 16.33 2.67 1.15
N ALA A 369 15.71 3.55 0.40
CA ALA A 369 14.74 4.51 0.94
C ALA A 369 13.53 3.80 1.56
N LEU A 370 12.99 2.78 0.88
CA LEU A 370 11.81 2.02 1.34
C LEU A 370 12.12 1.10 2.54
N LEU A 371 13.24 0.38 2.48
CA LEU A 371 13.55 -0.66 3.48
C LEU A 371 14.38 -0.16 4.67
N GLY A 372 14.98 1.02 4.56
CA GLY A 372 15.98 1.52 5.50
C GLY A 372 17.37 0.93 5.22
N ALA A 373 18.41 1.52 5.81
CA ALA A 373 19.76 0.96 5.73
C ALA A 373 19.84 -0.33 6.57
N PRO A 374 20.48 -1.41 6.09
CA PRO A 374 20.72 -2.57 6.93
C PRO A 374 21.63 -2.16 8.09
N GLY A 375 21.08 -2.13 9.31
CA GLY A 375 21.84 -2.17 10.55
C GLY A 375 22.61 -0.91 10.97
N ARG A 376 22.07 0.30 10.78
CA ARG A 376 22.57 1.48 11.50
C ARG A 376 21.41 2.30 12.07
N LEU A 377 21.12 2.07 13.34
CA LEU A 377 20.40 3.01 14.19
C LEU A 377 21.29 4.24 14.36
N GLU A 378 21.07 5.31 13.60
CA GLU A 378 21.58 6.62 14.02
C GLU A 378 20.76 7.04 15.25
N ARG A 379 21.43 6.99 16.41
CA ARG A 379 20.92 7.60 17.63
C ARG A 379 20.73 9.09 17.33
N SER A 380 19.50 9.55 17.36
CA SER A 380 19.19 10.99 17.42
C SER A 380 20.01 11.58 18.55
N PRO A 381 20.75 12.68 18.35
CA PRO A 381 21.48 13.31 19.44
C PRO A 381 20.45 13.85 20.44
N ALA A 382 20.36 13.18 21.59
CA ALA A 382 19.64 13.68 22.73
C ALA A 382 20.14 15.10 23.02
N ALA A 383 19.22 16.04 23.13
CA ALA A 383 19.48 17.39 23.59
C ALA A 383 20.34 17.34 24.85
N ARG A 384 21.57 17.80 24.76
CA ARG A 384 22.39 18.07 25.95
C ARG A 384 21.77 19.30 26.60
N GLY A 385 21.09 19.05 27.71
CA GLY A 385 20.75 20.11 28.63
C GLY A 385 22.03 20.69 29.22
N ASP A 386 22.26 21.95 28.98
CA ASP A 386 23.25 22.76 29.71
C ASP A 386 22.75 22.94 31.13
N ARG A 387 23.64 22.66 32.07
CA ARG A 387 23.57 23.15 33.46
C ARG A 387 24.38 24.41 33.55
#